data_b8a9bbd24f1339bc568fae0355ee4d01
#
_entry.id   b8a9bbd24f1339bc568fae0355ee4d01
#
_cell.length_a   1.000
_cell.length_b   1.000
_cell.length_c   1.000
_cell.angle_alpha   90.00
_cell.angle_beta   90.00
_cell.angle_gamma   90.00
#
_symmetry.space_group_name_H-M   'P 1'
#
loop_
_entity.id
_entity.type
_entity.pdbx_description
1 polymer ?
#
loop_
_entity_poly.entity_id
_entity_poly.type
_entity_poly.pdbx_seq_one_letter_code
_entity_poly.pdbx_strand_id
1 'polypeptide(L)'
;MWKLTDEQKPKGTIVFFDLGGAQAKLELLPEYKANRGETPEDFEKQVPIIKELTRAMGFGLYEKNGVESDDLLAAHATRICSEEGDAHVYIVSADKDFAQTVSERIHMLLPPPTANPRLGWRILDPEGVKEKFGVTTDQIPDYLSLIGDTSDNIPGVPGVGPKTAAKWLNEYGNLDGVTRNAAELKPIRFREILPTMVKQLKINRKIIFFDPNCGPDSIPDGNVDPSALFSILEKMEMKTHLKEAQKRYAQGELDL
;
A
#
# COMPACT_ATOMS: atom_id res chain seq x y z
N MET A 1 13.32 10.19 0.28
CA MET A 1 12.31 11.05 0.95
C MET A 1 12.44 12.52 0.49
N TRP A 2 13.53 13.26 0.80
CA TRP A 2 13.64 14.69 0.47
C TRP A 2 13.31 15.06 -0.98
N LYS A 3 13.88 14.35 -1.97
CA LYS A 3 13.55 14.60 -3.37
C LYS A 3 12.05 14.54 -3.63
N LEU A 4 11.37 13.58 -3.05
CA LEU A 4 9.93 13.41 -3.19
C LEU A 4 9.16 14.56 -2.53
N THR A 5 9.52 14.93 -1.30
CA THR A 5 8.87 16.05 -0.60
C THR A 5 9.16 17.39 -1.26
N ASP A 6 10.35 17.59 -1.84
CA ASP A 6 10.68 18.80 -2.61
C ASP A 6 9.85 18.92 -3.90
N GLU A 7 9.61 17.78 -4.57
CA GLU A 7 8.82 17.74 -5.81
C GLU A 7 7.32 17.90 -5.53
N GLN A 8 6.80 17.19 -4.54
CA GLN A 8 5.34 17.13 -4.25
C GLN A 8 4.87 18.22 -3.28
N LYS A 9 5.78 18.79 -2.45
CA LYS A 9 5.49 19.83 -1.44
C LYS A 9 4.25 19.52 -0.58
N PRO A 10 4.17 18.32 0.03
CA PRO A 10 3.03 17.95 0.83
C PRO A 10 2.92 18.81 2.09
N LYS A 11 1.71 19.04 2.60
CA LYS A 11 1.48 19.66 3.92
C LYS A 11 2.01 18.80 5.06
N GLY A 12 1.88 17.47 4.93
CA GLY A 12 2.37 16.49 5.89
C GLY A 12 2.81 15.21 5.19
N THR A 13 3.70 14.47 5.82
CA THR A 13 4.16 13.15 5.35
C THR A 13 4.13 12.18 6.51
N ILE A 14 3.52 11.03 6.30
CA ILE A 14 3.38 9.99 7.32
C ILE A 14 3.95 8.70 6.76
N VAL A 15 4.70 7.98 7.57
CA VAL A 15 5.27 6.67 7.24
C VAL A 15 4.66 5.62 8.15
N PHE A 16 4.09 4.59 7.54
CA PHE A 16 3.51 3.46 8.25
C PHE A 16 4.50 2.30 8.27
N PHE A 17 4.62 1.66 9.43
CA PHE A 17 5.49 0.50 9.63
C PHE A 17 4.67 -0.71 10.09
N ASP A 18 5.10 -1.90 9.68
CA ASP A 18 4.60 -3.14 10.26
C ASP A 18 5.19 -3.35 11.67
N LEU A 19 4.31 -3.69 12.61
CA LEU A 19 4.68 -4.04 13.99
C LEU A 19 4.13 -5.43 14.36
N GLY A 20 4.48 -6.43 13.54
CA GLY A 20 4.01 -7.81 13.73
C GLY A 20 2.64 -8.07 13.12
N GLY A 21 2.49 -9.25 12.70
CA GLY A 21 1.53 -9.99 11.90
C GLY A 21 0.11 -9.45 11.67
N ALA A 22 -0.49 -9.98 10.63
CA ALA A 22 -1.89 -9.76 10.26
C ALA A 22 -2.80 -10.78 10.97
N GLN A 23 -3.01 -10.66 12.28
CA GLN A 23 -3.72 -11.67 13.08
C GLN A 23 -5.09 -12.03 12.49
N ALA A 24 -5.89 -11.04 12.14
CA ALA A 24 -7.22 -11.25 11.57
C ALA A 24 -7.18 -11.96 10.20
N LYS A 25 -6.17 -11.69 9.39
CA LYS A 25 -5.98 -12.34 8.08
C LYS A 25 -5.51 -13.79 8.25
N LEU A 26 -4.63 -14.05 9.22
CA LEU A 26 -4.17 -15.40 9.56
C LEU A 26 -5.30 -16.29 10.13
N GLU A 27 -6.25 -15.72 10.86
CA GLU A 27 -7.44 -16.45 11.31
C GLU A 27 -8.35 -16.87 10.14
N LEU A 28 -8.40 -16.07 9.07
CA LEU A 28 -9.17 -16.37 7.87
C LEU A 28 -8.44 -17.35 6.93
N LEU A 29 -7.13 -17.21 6.81
CA LEU A 29 -6.25 -18.00 5.95
C LEU A 29 -4.93 -18.26 6.69
N PRO A 30 -4.78 -19.39 7.41
CA PRO A 30 -3.56 -19.69 8.17
C PRO A 30 -2.28 -19.71 7.33
N GLU A 31 -2.41 -19.95 6.03
CA GLU A 31 -1.29 -19.97 5.08
C GLU A 31 -0.98 -18.61 4.45
N TYR A 32 -1.66 -17.54 4.90
CA TYR A 32 -1.40 -16.17 4.42
C TYR A 32 0.07 -15.80 4.65
N LYS A 33 0.75 -15.39 3.58
CA LYS A 33 2.19 -15.05 3.56
C LYS A 33 3.14 -16.16 4.05
N ALA A 34 2.68 -17.42 4.19
CA ALA A 34 3.51 -18.53 4.67
C ALA A 34 4.69 -18.87 3.73
N ASN A 35 4.64 -18.45 2.48
CA ASN A 35 5.70 -18.60 1.49
C ASN A 35 6.79 -17.50 1.58
N ARG A 36 6.64 -16.51 2.45
CA ARG A 36 7.67 -15.49 2.68
C ARG A 36 8.78 -16.08 3.56
N GLY A 37 10.03 -15.84 3.16
CA GLY A 37 11.19 -16.19 3.98
C GLY A 37 11.29 -15.33 5.25
N GLU A 38 12.14 -15.75 6.15
CA GLU A 38 12.47 -14.95 7.34
C GLU A 38 13.12 -13.63 6.93
N THR A 39 12.79 -12.58 7.67
CA THR A 39 13.43 -11.27 7.47
C THR A 39 14.91 -11.38 7.82
N PRO A 40 15.84 -10.93 6.95
CA PRO A 40 17.26 -10.95 7.28
C PRO A 40 17.57 -10.18 8.57
N GLU A 41 18.37 -10.76 9.47
CA GLU A 41 18.72 -10.17 10.77
C GLU A 41 19.31 -8.73 10.64
N ASP A 42 20.12 -8.51 9.61
CA ASP A 42 20.70 -7.20 9.36
C ASP A 42 19.66 -6.14 8.94
N PHE A 43 18.55 -6.58 8.32
CA PHE A 43 17.43 -5.69 8.05
C PHE A 43 16.67 -5.34 9.34
N GLU A 44 16.40 -6.33 10.18
CA GLU A 44 15.73 -6.11 11.47
C GLU A 44 16.48 -5.11 12.35
N LYS A 45 17.82 -5.19 12.38
CA LYS A 45 18.68 -4.23 13.09
C LYS A 45 18.59 -2.80 12.55
N GLN A 46 18.26 -2.64 11.27
CA GLN A 46 18.15 -1.32 10.64
C GLN A 46 16.79 -0.66 10.88
N VAL A 47 15.72 -1.43 11.07
CA VAL A 47 14.36 -0.89 11.24
C VAL A 47 14.25 0.16 12.35
N PRO A 48 14.79 -0.04 13.57
CA PRO A 48 14.77 0.99 14.62
C PRO A 48 15.45 2.28 14.18
N ILE A 49 16.60 2.18 13.52
CA ILE A 49 17.37 3.33 13.02
C ILE A 49 16.58 4.08 11.94
N ILE A 50 15.92 3.35 11.03
CA ILE A 50 15.07 3.94 10.00
C ILE A 50 13.90 4.69 10.64
N LYS A 51 13.29 4.15 11.70
CA LYS A 51 12.21 4.82 12.43
C LYS A 51 12.69 6.10 13.12
N GLU A 52 13.86 6.06 13.77
CA GLU A 52 14.48 7.25 14.38
C GLU A 52 14.79 8.31 13.32
N LEU A 53 15.39 7.91 12.20
CA LEU A 53 15.68 8.80 11.08
C LEU A 53 14.40 9.42 10.51
N THR A 54 13.33 8.64 10.37
CA THR A 54 12.02 9.11 9.89
C THR A 54 11.47 10.20 10.80
N ARG A 55 11.49 10.00 12.12
CA ARG A 55 11.08 11.01 13.09
C ARG A 55 11.96 12.27 13.05
N ALA A 56 13.29 12.08 13.03
CA ALA A 56 14.24 13.20 12.97
C ALA A 56 14.09 14.04 11.69
N MET A 57 13.61 13.44 10.59
CA MET A 57 13.24 14.14 9.35
C MET A 57 11.92 14.93 9.44
N GLY A 58 11.21 14.87 10.56
CA GLY A 58 9.94 15.56 10.74
C GLY A 58 8.75 14.87 10.09
N PHE A 59 8.83 13.56 9.85
CA PHE A 59 7.70 12.80 9.31
C PHE A 59 6.88 12.18 10.44
N GLY A 60 5.56 12.21 10.29
CA GLY A 60 4.68 11.40 11.12
C GLY A 60 5.02 9.92 10.97
N LEU A 61 4.91 9.16 12.05
CA LEU A 61 5.15 7.73 12.04
C LEU A 61 4.04 7.02 12.79
N TYR A 62 3.50 5.97 12.17
CA TYR A 62 2.50 5.14 12.82
C TYR A 62 2.75 3.64 12.58
N GLU A 63 2.46 2.85 13.60
CA GLU A 63 2.47 1.40 13.60
C GLU A 63 1.51 0.87 14.65
N LYS A 64 0.91 -0.29 14.41
CA LYS A 64 -0.02 -0.94 15.32
C LYS A 64 0.19 -2.44 15.32
N ASN A 65 0.34 -3.03 16.50
CA ASN A 65 0.51 -4.47 16.62
C ASN A 65 -0.71 -5.22 16.09
N GLY A 66 -0.46 -6.28 15.31
CA GLY A 66 -1.49 -7.16 14.76
C GLY A 66 -2.25 -6.62 13.54
N VAL A 67 -1.90 -5.43 13.05
CA VAL A 67 -2.47 -4.81 11.83
C VAL A 67 -1.34 -4.45 10.88
N GLU A 68 -1.48 -4.79 9.62
CA GLU A 68 -0.49 -4.47 8.60
C GLU A 68 -0.44 -2.97 8.29
N SER A 69 0.76 -2.48 7.96
CA SER A 69 0.97 -1.08 7.58
C SER A 69 0.08 -0.63 6.41
N ASP A 70 -0.20 -1.53 5.48
CA ASP A 70 -1.02 -1.25 4.31
C ASP A 70 -2.48 -0.98 4.66
N ASP A 71 -3.06 -1.78 5.58
CA ASP A 71 -4.40 -1.54 6.10
C ASP A 71 -4.48 -0.19 6.84
N LEU A 72 -3.48 0.09 7.69
CA LEU A 72 -3.41 1.35 8.45
C LEU A 72 -3.28 2.57 7.54
N LEU A 73 -2.44 2.48 6.50
CA LEU A 73 -2.21 3.54 5.53
C LEU A 73 -3.48 3.81 4.72
N ALA A 74 -4.11 2.75 4.19
CA ALA A 74 -5.34 2.86 3.39
C ALA A 74 -6.49 3.48 4.19
N ALA A 75 -6.68 3.03 5.45
CA ALA A 75 -7.68 3.55 6.35
C ALA A 75 -7.44 5.04 6.66
N HIS A 76 -6.19 5.41 6.95
CA HIS A 76 -5.85 6.80 7.25
C HIS A 76 -6.02 7.73 6.03
N ALA A 77 -5.59 7.29 4.84
CA ALA A 77 -5.78 8.04 3.61
C ALA A 77 -7.28 8.31 3.32
N THR A 78 -8.11 7.28 3.48
CA THR A 78 -9.57 7.37 3.31
C THR A 78 -10.18 8.35 4.32
N ARG A 79 -9.74 8.29 5.58
CA ARG A 79 -10.24 9.16 6.64
C ARG A 79 -9.88 10.62 6.38
N ILE A 80 -8.63 10.95 6.07
CA ILE A 80 -8.21 12.33 5.74
C ILE A 80 -9.11 12.91 4.65
N CYS A 81 -9.34 12.17 3.58
CA CYS A 81 -10.20 12.63 2.50
C CYS A 81 -11.68 12.75 2.89
N SER A 82 -12.15 12.03 3.92
CA SER A 82 -13.53 12.16 4.40
C SER A 82 -13.71 13.34 5.34
N GLU A 83 -12.73 13.62 6.19
CA GLU A 83 -12.76 14.68 7.21
C GLU A 83 -12.37 16.06 6.64
N GLU A 84 -11.38 16.10 5.74
CA GLU A 84 -10.89 17.33 5.11
C GLU A 84 -11.38 17.40 3.66
N GLY A 85 -12.36 18.26 3.41
CA GLY A 85 -13.09 18.33 2.14
C GLY A 85 -12.26 18.65 0.90
N ASP A 86 -11.10 19.28 1.04
CA ASP A 86 -10.18 19.68 -0.02
C ASP A 86 -8.84 18.91 0.02
N ALA A 87 -8.69 17.95 0.92
CA ALA A 87 -7.46 17.17 1.03
C ALA A 87 -7.26 16.24 -0.18
N HIS A 88 -6.03 16.23 -0.68
CA HIS A 88 -5.53 15.27 -1.66
C HIS A 88 -4.43 14.43 -1.02
N VAL A 89 -4.51 13.12 -1.18
CA VAL A 89 -3.56 12.15 -0.61
C VAL A 89 -2.81 11.41 -1.70
N TYR A 90 -1.50 11.35 -1.58
CA TYR A 90 -0.65 10.49 -2.41
C TYR A 90 -0.15 9.30 -1.60
N ILE A 91 -0.57 8.09 -1.96
CA ILE A 91 -0.04 6.84 -1.42
C ILE A 91 1.21 6.47 -2.21
N VAL A 92 2.36 6.54 -1.55
CA VAL A 92 3.65 6.21 -2.17
C VAL A 92 3.91 4.71 -2.02
N SER A 93 3.50 3.93 -3.02
CA SER A 93 3.66 2.48 -3.01
C SER A 93 3.69 1.92 -4.43
N ALA A 94 4.39 0.79 -4.62
CA ALA A 94 4.31 -0.04 -5.82
C ALA A 94 3.29 -1.18 -5.68
N ASP A 95 2.74 -1.38 -4.48
CA ASP A 95 1.80 -2.46 -4.21
C ASP A 95 0.47 -2.22 -4.91
N LYS A 96 0.05 -3.21 -5.71
CA LYS A 96 -1.17 -3.15 -6.51
C LYS A 96 -2.44 -3.10 -5.66
N ASP A 97 -2.38 -3.57 -4.43
CA ASP A 97 -3.53 -3.68 -3.55
C ASP A 97 -4.07 -2.28 -3.18
N PHE A 98 -3.20 -1.26 -3.13
CA PHE A 98 -3.63 0.12 -2.94
C PHE A 98 -4.47 0.70 -4.10
N ALA A 99 -4.52 0.04 -5.26
CA ALA A 99 -5.39 0.49 -6.35
C ALA A 99 -6.89 0.52 -5.96
N GLN A 100 -7.29 -0.23 -4.92
CA GLN A 100 -8.64 -0.21 -4.37
C GLN A 100 -8.98 1.09 -3.61
N THR A 101 -7.97 1.83 -3.14
CA THR A 101 -8.16 3.10 -2.41
C THR A 101 -8.17 4.32 -3.31
N VAL A 102 -7.77 4.14 -4.56
CA VAL A 102 -7.67 5.25 -5.53
C VAL A 102 -9.05 5.86 -5.79
N SER A 103 -9.11 7.16 -5.73
CA SER A 103 -10.32 7.96 -5.96
C SER A 103 -9.93 9.31 -6.59
N GLU A 104 -10.90 10.21 -6.78
CA GLU A 104 -10.62 11.58 -7.27
C GLU A 104 -9.65 12.38 -6.37
N ARG A 105 -9.50 11.98 -5.09
CA ARG A 105 -8.66 12.66 -4.12
C ARG A 105 -7.56 11.80 -3.49
N ILE A 106 -7.56 10.51 -3.78
CA ILE A 106 -6.50 9.58 -3.34
C ILE A 106 -5.86 8.99 -4.58
N HIS A 107 -4.61 9.30 -4.81
CA HIS A 107 -3.85 8.75 -5.93
C HIS A 107 -2.65 7.92 -5.42
N MET A 108 -2.26 6.91 -6.18
CA MET A 108 -0.98 6.25 -5.92
C MET A 108 0.14 7.00 -6.64
N LEU A 109 1.25 7.18 -5.95
CA LEU A 109 2.50 7.66 -6.52
C LEU A 109 3.47 6.49 -6.62
N LEU A 110 3.54 5.92 -7.82
CA LEU A 110 4.34 4.75 -8.12
C LEU A 110 5.82 5.11 -8.22
N PRO A 111 6.70 4.48 -7.42
CA PRO A 111 8.13 4.70 -7.55
C PRO A 111 8.66 4.23 -8.92
N PRO A 112 9.80 4.79 -9.35
CA PRO A 112 10.47 4.32 -10.55
C PRO A 112 10.77 2.81 -10.43
N PRO A 113 10.42 2.00 -11.45
CA PRO A 113 10.72 0.58 -11.40
C PRO A 113 12.25 0.35 -11.40
N THR A 114 12.71 -0.58 -10.58
CA THR A 114 14.14 -0.93 -10.50
C THR A 114 14.73 -1.32 -11.86
N ALA A 115 13.95 -2.02 -12.70
CA ALA A 115 14.37 -2.43 -14.04
C ALA A 115 14.48 -1.25 -15.03
N ASN A 116 13.76 -0.15 -14.81
CA ASN A 116 13.82 1.04 -15.66
C ASN A 116 13.60 2.33 -14.85
N PRO A 117 14.61 2.80 -14.11
CA PRO A 117 14.50 4.01 -13.28
C PRO A 117 14.22 5.30 -14.08
N ARG A 118 14.47 5.28 -15.40
CA ARG A 118 14.24 6.44 -16.28
C ARG A 118 12.76 6.79 -16.44
N LEU A 119 11.85 5.86 -16.14
CA LEU A 119 10.41 6.13 -16.17
C LEU A 119 9.97 7.16 -15.11
N GLY A 120 10.80 7.42 -14.09
CA GLY A 120 10.47 8.37 -13.04
C GLY A 120 9.27 7.95 -12.19
N TRP A 121 8.79 8.88 -11.39
CA TRP A 121 7.57 8.75 -10.62
C TRP A 121 6.34 8.82 -11.53
N ARG A 122 5.32 8.03 -11.25
CA ARG A 122 4.08 7.98 -12.04
C ARG A 122 2.89 8.03 -11.10
N ILE A 123 1.90 8.83 -11.47
CA ILE A 123 0.64 8.88 -10.76
C ILE A 123 -0.29 7.80 -11.32
N LEU A 124 -0.98 7.10 -10.44
CA LEU A 124 -2.07 6.20 -10.77
C LEU A 124 -3.34 6.78 -10.14
N ASP A 125 -4.18 7.31 -10.97
CA ASP A 125 -5.51 7.84 -10.70
C ASP A 125 -6.60 6.81 -11.10
N PRO A 126 -7.90 7.08 -10.96
CA PRO A 126 -8.95 6.14 -11.33
C PRO A 126 -8.92 5.69 -12.80
N GLU A 127 -8.57 6.58 -13.73
CA GLU A 127 -8.43 6.20 -15.14
C GLU A 127 -7.24 5.29 -15.35
N GLY A 128 -6.11 5.59 -14.73
CA GLY A 128 -4.93 4.74 -14.75
C GLY A 128 -5.16 3.36 -14.13
N VAL A 129 -5.99 3.25 -13.08
CA VAL A 129 -6.42 1.95 -12.54
C VAL A 129 -7.20 1.17 -13.60
N LYS A 130 -8.17 1.79 -14.24
CA LYS A 130 -8.98 1.16 -15.29
C LYS A 130 -8.14 0.76 -16.50
N GLU A 131 -7.19 1.59 -16.92
CA GLU A 131 -6.27 1.28 -18.02
C GLU A 131 -5.36 0.10 -17.66
N LYS A 132 -4.80 0.10 -16.43
CA LYS A 132 -3.83 -0.91 -16.00
C LYS A 132 -4.46 -2.27 -15.70
N PHE A 133 -5.62 -2.30 -15.04
CA PHE A 133 -6.25 -3.54 -14.54
C PHE A 133 -7.47 -3.97 -15.36
N GLY A 134 -8.04 -3.06 -16.16
CA GLY A 134 -9.25 -3.31 -16.94
C GLY A 134 -10.54 -3.31 -16.10
N VAL A 135 -10.48 -2.86 -14.86
CA VAL A 135 -11.58 -2.78 -13.88
C VAL A 135 -11.55 -1.43 -13.16
N THR A 136 -12.64 -1.05 -12.50
CA THR A 136 -12.73 0.14 -11.66
C THR A 136 -12.07 -0.08 -10.28
N THR A 137 -11.81 0.98 -9.55
CA THR A 137 -11.13 0.93 -8.25
C THR A 137 -11.89 0.08 -7.23
N ASP A 138 -13.21 0.20 -7.19
CA ASP A 138 -14.10 -0.59 -6.33
C ASP A 138 -14.13 -2.09 -6.69
N GLN A 139 -13.77 -2.45 -7.92
CA GLN A 139 -13.67 -3.83 -8.37
C GLN A 139 -12.30 -4.47 -8.08
N ILE A 140 -11.30 -3.72 -7.65
CA ILE A 140 -9.93 -4.24 -7.41
C ILE A 140 -9.91 -5.40 -6.40
N PRO A 141 -10.61 -5.34 -5.24
CA PRO A 141 -10.62 -6.47 -4.31
C PRO A 141 -11.19 -7.75 -4.92
N ASP A 142 -12.25 -7.63 -5.73
CA ASP A 142 -12.88 -8.74 -6.43
C ASP A 142 -11.97 -9.28 -7.55
N TYR A 143 -11.32 -8.39 -8.28
CA TYR A 143 -10.36 -8.73 -9.31
C TYR A 143 -9.17 -9.53 -8.75
N LEU A 144 -8.56 -9.04 -7.68
CA LEU A 144 -7.45 -9.72 -7.00
C LEU A 144 -7.89 -11.04 -6.37
N SER A 145 -9.13 -11.12 -5.85
CA SER A 145 -9.69 -12.37 -5.33
C SER A 145 -9.80 -13.45 -6.40
N LEU A 146 -10.19 -13.07 -7.63
CA LEU A 146 -10.32 -14.00 -8.75
C LEU A 146 -8.97 -14.49 -9.28
N ILE A 147 -7.99 -13.60 -9.43
CA ILE A 147 -6.66 -13.97 -9.95
C ILE A 147 -5.74 -14.57 -8.88
N GLY A 148 -6.01 -14.29 -7.60
CA GLY A 148 -5.13 -14.62 -6.49
C GLY A 148 -3.90 -13.72 -6.38
N ASP A 149 -3.13 -13.96 -5.34
CA ASP A 149 -1.83 -13.33 -5.11
C ASP A 149 -0.80 -14.34 -4.63
N THR A 150 0.15 -14.67 -5.48
CA THR A 150 1.23 -15.61 -5.14
C THR A 150 2.21 -15.05 -4.12
N SER A 151 2.40 -13.72 -4.06
CA SER A 151 3.30 -13.09 -3.08
C SER A 151 2.74 -13.18 -1.66
N ASP A 152 1.42 -13.19 -1.53
CA ASP A 152 0.71 -13.28 -0.26
C ASP A 152 0.10 -14.67 0.00
N ASN A 153 0.42 -15.63 -0.88
CA ASN A 153 -0.11 -16.99 -0.80
C ASN A 153 -1.65 -17.06 -0.83
N ILE A 154 -2.27 -16.16 -1.59
CA ILE A 154 -3.73 -16.13 -1.77
C ILE A 154 -4.08 -16.90 -3.05
N PRO A 155 -4.83 -18.03 -2.96
CA PRO A 155 -5.16 -18.84 -4.13
C PRO A 155 -6.27 -18.18 -4.94
N GLY A 156 -6.02 -17.93 -6.22
CA GLY A 156 -7.06 -17.52 -7.18
C GLY A 156 -7.78 -18.70 -7.83
N VAL A 157 -8.73 -18.40 -8.73
CA VAL A 157 -9.41 -19.43 -9.53
C VAL A 157 -8.42 -20.02 -10.54
N PRO A 158 -8.18 -21.34 -10.53
CA PRO A 158 -7.21 -21.97 -11.42
C PRO A 158 -7.44 -21.64 -12.89
N GLY A 159 -6.43 -21.04 -13.53
CA GLY A 159 -6.46 -20.66 -14.94
C GLY A 159 -7.23 -19.36 -15.25
N VAL A 160 -7.66 -18.63 -14.24
CA VAL A 160 -8.17 -17.25 -14.39
C VAL A 160 -7.00 -16.28 -14.26
N GLY A 161 -6.76 -15.55 -15.33
CA GLY A 161 -5.78 -14.47 -15.34
C GLY A 161 -6.44 -13.09 -15.46
N PRO A 162 -5.63 -12.03 -15.50
CA PRO A 162 -6.09 -10.64 -15.54
C PRO A 162 -7.22 -10.35 -16.52
N LYS A 163 -7.05 -10.76 -17.77
CA LYS A 163 -8.05 -10.50 -18.83
C LYS A 163 -9.38 -11.19 -18.58
N THR A 164 -9.37 -12.41 -18.01
CA THR A 164 -10.58 -13.17 -17.73
C THR A 164 -11.32 -12.57 -16.54
N ALA A 165 -10.61 -12.24 -15.46
CA ALA A 165 -11.16 -11.60 -14.28
C ALA A 165 -11.80 -10.25 -14.62
N ALA A 166 -11.07 -9.38 -15.33
CA ALA A 166 -11.59 -8.10 -15.77
C ALA A 166 -12.83 -8.22 -16.65
N LYS A 167 -12.83 -9.16 -17.62
CA LYS A 167 -13.99 -9.41 -18.45
C LYS A 167 -15.23 -9.78 -17.62
N TRP A 168 -15.07 -10.71 -16.68
CA TRP A 168 -16.19 -11.16 -15.84
C TRP A 168 -16.73 -10.03 -14.95
N LEU A 169 -15.83 -9.25 -14.33
CA LEU A 169 -16.26 -8.13 -13.50
C LEU A 169 -16.94 -7.01 -14.28
N ASN A 170 -16.48 -6.72 -15.49
CA ASN A 170 -17.16 -5.77 -16.37
C ASN A 170 -18.55 -6.28 -16.85
N GLU A 171 -18.72 -7.59 -17.01
CA GLU A 171 -19.98 -8.21 -17.46
C GLU A 171 -20.99 -8.38 -16.31
N TYR A 172 -20.51 -8.79 -15.11
CA TYR A 172 -21.37 -9.16 -13.98
C TYR A 172 -21.28 -8.20 -12.79
N GLY A 173 -20.48 -7.15 -12.87
CA GLY A 173 -20.34 -6.06 -11.91
C GLY A 173 -19.38 -6.34 -10.77
N ASN A 174 -19.55 -7.42 -10.02
CA ASN A 174 -18.74 -7.76 -8.85
C ASN A 174 -18.63 -9.28 -8.66
N LEU A 175 -17.85 -9.70 -7.65
CA LEU A 175 -17.62 -11.12 -7.36
C LEU A 175 -18.92 -11.90 -7.11
N ASP A 176 -19.88 -11.31 -6.41
CA ASP A 176 -21.17 -11.94 -6.17
C ASP A 176 -21.98 -12.09 -7.47
N GLY A 177 -21.90 -11.12 -8.38
CA GLY A 177 -22.47 -11.21 -9.72
C GLY A 177 -21.82 -12.32 -10.55
N VAL A 178 -20.50 -12.39 -10.54
CA VAL A 178 -19.73 -13.45 -11.23
C VAL A 178 -20.11 -14.83 -10.68
N THR A 179 -20.18 -14.98 -9.35
CA THR A 179 -20.51 -16.28 -8.73
C THR A 179 -21.95 -16.71 -8.96
N ARG A 180 -22.92 -15.79 -8.96
CA ARG A 180 -24.33 -16.08 -9.26
C ARG A 180 -24.54 -16.53 -10.71
N ASN A 181 -23.76 -15.98 -11.64
CA ASN A 181 -23.83 -16.31 -13.06
C ASN A 181 -22.79 -17.36 -13.50
N ALA A 182 -22.30 -18.17 -12.56
CA ALA A 182 -21.26 -19.17 -12.83
C ALA A 182 -21.62 -20.11 -14.00
N ALA A 183 -22.91 -20.46 -14.18
CA ALA A 183 -23.40 -21.32 -15.26
C ALA A 183 -23.25 -20.68 -16.67
N GLU A 184 -23.09 -19.37 -16.76
CA GLU A 184 -23.00 -18.64 -18.03
C GLU A 184 -21.55 -18.32 -18.42
N LEU A 185 -20.61 -18.52 -17.51
CA LEU A 185 -19.21 -18.14 -17.70
C LEU A 185 -18.58 -18.80 -18.94
N LYS A 186 -17.71 -18.03 -19.56
CA LYS A 186 -16.86 -18.49 -20.67
C LYS A 186 -15.39 -18.25 -20.30
N PRO A 187 -14.47 -19.22 -20.60
CA PRO A 187 -14.70 -20.56 -21.15
C PRO A 187 -15.52 -21.51 -20.24
N ILE A 188 -16.20 -22.48 -20.86
CA ILE A 188 -17.16 -23.40 -20.20
C ILE A 188 -16.56 -24.11 -18.98
N ARG A 189 -15.26 -24.44 -19.02
CA ARG A 189 -14.54 -25.11 -17.91
C ARG A 189 -14.70 -24.41 -16.56
N PHE A 190 -14.90 -23.11 -16.54
CA PHE A 190 -15.02 -22.34 -15.30
C PHE A 190 -16.39 -22.47 -14.64
N ARG A 191 -17.40 -22.97 -15.36
CA ARG A 191 -18.74 -23.19 -14.82
C ARG A 191 -18.77 -24.25 -13.71
N GLU A 192 -17.86 -25.23 -13.79
CA GLU A 192 -17.71 -26.27 -12.78
C GLU A 192 -16.72 -25.86 -11.68
N ILE A 193 -15.64 -25.14 -12.03
CA ILE A 193 -14.58 -24.74 -11.10
C ILE A 193 -15.09 -23.65 -10.14
N LEU A 194 -15.69 -22.58 -10.67
CA LEU A 194 -16.04 -21.41 -9.87
C LEU A 194 -16.95 -21.71 -8.68
N PRO A 195 -18.01 -22.52 -8.82
CA PRO A 195 -18.88 -22.87 -7.68
C PRO A 195 -18.14 -23.53 -6.52
N THR A 196 -17.07 -24.30 -6.80
CA THR A 196 -16.26 -24.95 -5.74
C THR A 196 -15.36 -23.97 -5.00
N MET A 197 -15.08 -22.80 -5.60
CA MET A 197 -14.19 -21.79 -5.06
C MET A 197 -14.89 -20.67 -4.31
N VAL A 198 -16.23 -20.60 -4.32
CA VAL A 198 -16.98 -19.45 -3.77
C VAL A 198 -16.61 -19.13 -2.31
N LYS A 199 -16.43 -20.15 -1.47
CA LYS A 199 -16.02 -19.96 -0.07
C LYS A 199 -14.63 -19.33 0.01
N GLN A 200 -13.67 -19.85 -0.77
CA GLN A 200 -12.30 -19.34 -0.82
C GLN A 200 -12.27 -17.90 -1.34
N LEU A 201 -12.99 -17.61 -2.41
CA LEU A 201 -13.03 -16.25 -2.98
C LEU A 201 -13.59 -15.21 -2.01
N LYS A 202 -14.57 -15.58 -1.19
CA LYS A 202 -15.08 -14.71 -0.12
C LYS A 202 -14.03 -14.47 0.98
N ILE A 203 -13.21 -15.48 1.29
CA ILE A 203 -12.08 -15.33 2.21
C ILE A 203 -11.02 -14.41 1.59
N ASN A 204 -10.63 -14.66 0.34
CA ASN A 204 -9.67 -13.84 -0.39
C ASN A 204 -10.08 -12.36 -0.36
N ARG A 205 -11.34 -12.08 -0.71
CA ARG A 205 -11.86 -10.71 -0.71
C ARG A 205 -11.76 -10.04 0.65
N LYS A 206 -12.03 -10.76 1.74
CA LYS A 206 -11.89 -10.23 3.10
C LYS A 206 -10.44 -9.93 3.49
N ILE A 207 -9.49 -10.73 3.00
CA ILE A 207 -8.06 -10.55 3.27
C ILE A 207 -7.50 -9.37 2.47
N ILE A 208 -7.94 -9.24 1.21
CA ILE A 208 -7.46 -8.22 0.27
C ILE A 208 -8.08 -6.85 0.57
N PHE A 209 -9.33 -6.83 1.05
CA PHE A 209 -10.05 -5.59 1.32
C PHE A 209 -9.46 -4.87 2.54
N PHE A 210 -9.06 -3.63 2.37
CA PHE A 210 -8.58 -2.79 3.46
C PHE A 210 -9.74 -2.31 4.33
N ASP A 211 -9.66 -2.59 5.64
CA ASP A 211 -10.67 -2.13 6.60
C ASP A 211 -10.50 -0.62 6.86
N PRO A 212 -11.45 0.22 6.45
CA PRO A 212 -11.34 1.67 6.64
C PRO A 212 -11.37 2.09 8.12
N ASN A 213 -11.73 1.18 9.04
CA ASN A 213 -11.87 1.48 10.47
C ASN A 213 -10.65 1.08 11.31
N CYS A 214 -9.61 0.50 10.71
CA CYS A 214 -8.42 0.04 11.46
C CYS A 214 -7.39 1.16 11.69
N GLY A 215 -7.52 2.30 11.01
CA GLY A 215 -6.59 3.41 11.07
C GLY A 215 -6.54 4.11 12.44
N PRO A 216 -5.50 4.94 12.66
CA PRO A 216 -5.38 5.74 13.87
C PRO A 216 -6.40 6.86 13.92
N ASP A 217 -6.84 7.26 15.11
CA ASP A 217 -7.71 8.44 15.29
C ASP A 217 -6.97 9.74 14.97
N SER A 218 -5.68 9.80 15.29
CA SER A 218 -4.79 10.90 14.93
C SER A 218 -3.36 10.40 14.81
N ILE A 219 -2.55 11.07 14.00
CA ILE A 219 -1.11 10.87 13.94
C ILE A 219 -0.46 12.22 14.27
N PRO A 220 0.45 12.27 15.26
CA PRO A 220 1.15 13.50 15.58
C PRO A 220 1.92 14.03 14.38
N ASP A 221 1.84 15.34 14.15
CA ASP A 221 2.71 16.01 13.19
C ASP A 221 4.16 15.85 13.62
N GLY A 222 5.01 15.51 12.67
CA GLY A 222 6.44 15.45 12.90
C GLY A 222 7.08 16.83 12.78
N ASN A 223 7.99 17.15 13.70
CA ASN A 223 8.87 18.30 13.58
C ASN A 223 10.27 17.81 13.25
N VAL A 224 10.96 18.52 12.38
CA VAL A 224 12.36 18.21 12.07
C VAL A 224 13.22 18.42 13.33
N ASP A 225 14.04 17.42 13.66
CA ASP A 225 15.10 17.53 14.67
C ASP A 225 16.46 17.45 13.97
N PRO A 226 17.06 18.60 13.60
CA PRO A 226 18.33 18.62 12.89
C PRO A 226 19.47 17.97 13.69
N SER A 227 19.48 18.12 15.01
CA SER A 227 20.52 17.57 15.87
C SER A 227 20.51 16.03 15.86
N ALA A 228 19.33 15.44 16.08
CA ALA A 228 19.16 14.00 16.00
C ALA A 228 19.45 13.48 14.59
N LEU A 229 18.97 14.18 13.56
CA LEU A 229 19.19 13.83 12.16
C LEU A 229 20.68 13.78 11.80
N PHE A 230 21.45 14.82 12.17
CA PHE A 230 22.89 14.85 11.89
C PHE A 230 23.63 13.75 12.64
N SER A 231 23.31 13.53 13.92
CA SER A 231 23.90 12.47 14.74
C SER A 231 23.67 11.07 14.14
N ILE A 232 22.45 10.77 13.69
CA ILE A 232 22.13 9.48 13.07
C ILE A 232 22.89 9.32 11.74
N LEU A 233 22.88 10.34 10.88
CA LEU A 233 23.55 10.28 9.58
C LEU A 233 25.07 10.14 9.71
N GLU A 234 25.68 10.78 10.72
CA GLU A 234 27.10 10.65 11.04
C GLU A 234 27.43 9.24 11.55
N LYS A 235 26.68 8.75 12.54
CA LYS A 235 26.82 7.39 13.10
C LYS A 235 26.71 6.31 12.02
N MET A 236 25.84 6.51 11.05
CA MET A 236 25.63 5.58 9.94
C MET A 236 26.56 5.83 8.75
N GLU A 237 27.54 6.72 8.89
CA GLU A 237 28.52 7.09 7.85
C GLU A 237 27.89 7.57 6.52
N MET A 238 26.66 8.11 6.58
CA MET A 238 25.90 8.59 5.42
C MET A 238 26.36 10.01 5.00
N LYS A 239 27.64 10.16 4.68
CA LYS A 239 28.32 11.46 4.45
C LYS A 239 27.64 12.38 3.44
N THR A 240 27.11 11.83 2.35
CA THR A 240 26.41 12.61 1.31
C THR A 240 25.11 13.18 1.86
N HIS A 241 24.33 12.36 2.56
CA HIS A 241 23.06 12.78 3.15
C HIS A 241 23.26 13.74 4.33
N LEU A 242 24.36 13.56 5.11
CA LEU A 242 24.71 14.50 6.18
C LEU A 242 24.98 15.91 5.61
N LYS A 243 25.77 16.00 4.54
CA LYS A 243 26.02 17.29 3.87
C LYS A 243 24.73 17.93 3.33
N GLU A 244 23.83 17.14 2.79
CA GLU A 244 22.55 17.62 2.30
C GLU A 244 21.66 18.09 3.46
N ALA A 245 21.59 17.32 4.55
CA ALA A 245 20.85 17.68 5.75
C ALA A 245 21.37 19.00 6.37
N GLN A 246 22.69 19.13 6.51
CA GLN A 246 23.32 20.37 6.98
C GLN A 246 22.97 21.57 6.10
N LYS A 247 23.03 21.41 4.77
CA LYS A 247 22.62 22.46 3.85
C LYS A 247 21.16 22.88 4.00
N ARG A 248 20.25 21.92 4.30
CA ARG A 248 18.81 22.18 4.44
C ARG A 248 18.45 22.86 5.76
N TYR A 249 19.12 22.47 6.84
CA TYR A 249 18.67 22.77 8.20
C TYR A 249 19.66 23.61 9.02
N ALA A 250 20.91 23.83 8.56
CA ALA A 250 21.86 24.68 9.26
C ALA A 250 21.54 26.19 9.19
N GLN A 251 20.59 26.61 8.36
CA GLN A 251 20.18 28.01 8.26
C GLN A 251 19.12 28.41 9.31
N GLY A 252 18.56 27.46 10.06
CA GLY A 252 17.56 27.77 11.10
C GLY A 252 18.11 28.30 12.43
N GLU A 253 19.42 28.30 12.64
CA GLU A 253 20.06 28.83 13.87
C GLU A 253 20.52 30.28 13.75
N LEU A 254 20.36 30.95 12.61
CA LEU A 254 20.83 32.32 12.38
C LEU A 254 19.75 33.40 12.51
N ASP A 255 18.50 33.04 12.78
CA ASP A 255 17.37 33.97 12.93
C ASP A 255 16.72 33.93 14.34
N LEU A 256 17.50 33.72 15.41
CA LEU A 256 17.06 33.89 16.81
C LEU A 256 17.88 34.97 17.49
#